data_023086f0948c37ab7c74dd79d83bda22
#
_entry.id   023086f0948c37ab7c74dd79d83bda22
#
_cell.length_a   1.000
_cell.length_b   1.000
_cell.length_c   1.000
_cell.angle_alpha   90.00
_cell.angle_beta   90.00
_cell.angle_gamma   90.00
#
_symmetry.space_group_name_H-M   'P 1'
#
loop_
_entity.id
_entity.type
_entity.pdbx_description
1 polymer ?
#
loop_
_entity_poly.entity_id
_entity_poly.type
_entity_poly.pdbx_seq_one_letter_code
_entity_poly.pdbx_strand_id
1 'polypeptide(L)'
;MYQHHNWQGALLDYPVSKVVCVGSNYAKHIQEMGSATPEEPVLFIKPETALCDIRQPLVLPQGLGSVHHEVELAVLIGATLRQASEEHVQKAIAGYGVALDLTLRDVQGKMKKAGQPWEKAKGFDNSCPISAFVPVSEFTGDPQDTPLSLKVNGEIRQQGTTADMIHKIVPLIAYMSRFFTQKPGDVILTGTPEGVGPLNGGDELEVSFNGLSLKTRVL
;
A
#
# COMPACT_ATOMS: atom_id res chain seq x y z
N MET A 1 -7.14 -3.30 18.10
CA MET A 1 -6.41 -4.09 17.07
C MET A 1 -7.16 -3.91 15.77
N TYR A 2 -6.47 -3.71 14.64
CA TYR A 2 -7.10 -3.53 13.33
C TYR A 2 -7.86 -4.80 12.91
N GLN A 3 -8.96 -4.62 12.16
CA GLN A 3 -9.74 -5.69 11.53
C GLN A 3 -10.16 -5.23 10.14
N HIS A 4 -10.22 -6.16 9.19
CA HIS A 4 -10.69 -5.85 7.85
C HIS A 4 -12.20 -5.57 7.83
N HIS A 5 -12.59 -4.52 7.12
CA HIS A 5 -13.98 -4.14 6.91
C HIS A 5 -14.27 -3.99 5.42
N ASN A 6 -15.51 -4.22 5.03
CA ASN A 6 -15.96 -3.77 3.72
C ASN A 6 -16.31 -2.27 3.76
N TRP A 7 -16.53 -1.69 2.59
CA TRP A 7 -16.82 -0.25 2.46
C TRP A 7 -18.10 0.20 3.17
N GLN A 8 -19.05 -0.70 3.38
CA GLN A 8 -20.27 -0.46 4.14
C GLN A 8 -20.06 -0.53 5.65
N GLY A 9 -18.83 -0.84 6.11
CA GLY A 9 -18.47 -0.90 7.52
C GLY A 9 -18.68 -2.27 8.18
N ALA A 10 -19.10 -3.29 7.43
CA ALA A 10 -19.23 -4.64 7.98
C ALA A 10 -17.85 -5.30 8.11
N LEU A 11 -17.64 -6.04 9.20
CA LEU A 11 -16.47 -6.87 9.40
C LEU A 11 -16.37 -7.93 8.29
N LEU A 12 -15.17 -8.12 7.77
CA LEU A 12 -14.83 -9.23 6.88
C LEU A 12 -14.24 -10.37 7.72
N ASP A 13 -14.69 -11.59 7.45
CA ASP A 13 -14.20 -12.80 8.14
C ASP A 13 -12.85 -13.26 7.54
N TYR A 14 -11.88 -12.34 7.60
CA TYR A 14 -10.49 -12.60 7.20
C TYR A 14 -9.56 -12.24 8.35
N PRO A 15 -8.65 -13.14 8.74
CA PRO A 15 -7.65 -12.83 9.76
C PRO A 15 -6.72 -11.73 9.26
N VAL A 16 -6.35 -10.81 10.15
CA VAL A 16 -5.28 -9.85 9.86
C VAL A 16 -3.94 -10.59 9.93
N SER A 17 -3.10 -10.40 8.93
CA SER A 17 -1.81 -11.06 8.83
C SER A 17 -0.77 -10.09 8.23
N LYS A 18 0.08 -10.54 7.31
CA LYS A 18 1.12 -9.71 6.72
C LYS A 18 0.61 -8.85 5.56
N VAL A 19 1.36 -7.81 5.27
CA VAL A 19 1.23 -7.02 4.05
C VAL A 19 2.46 -7.28 3.18
N VAL A 20 2.28 -7.76 1.95
CA VAL A 20 3.37 -7.92 0.98
C VAL A 20 3.36 -6.72 0.04
N CYS A 21 4.50 -6.07 -0.08
CA CYS A 21 4.63 -4.79 -0.77
C CYS A 21 5.63 -4.89 -1.92
N VAL A 22 5.47 -4.03 -2.93
CA VAL A 22 6.45 -3.81 -3.99
C VAL A 22 6.97 -2.38 -3.94
N GLY A 23 8.29 -2.22 -3.98
CA GLY A 23 8.94 -0.94 -4.18
C GLY A 23 9.20 -0.66 -5.66
N SER A 24 9.25 0.61 -6.03
CA SER A 24 9.67 1.06 -7.37
C SER A 24 8.78 0.53 -8.51
N ASN A 25 7.46 0.61 -8.37
CA ASN A 25 6.51 0.09 -9.36
C ASN A 25 5.91 1.17 -10.29
N TYR A 26 6.36 2.42 -10.23
CA TYR A 26 5.94 3.53 -11.10
C TYR A 26 7.19 4.24 -11.64
N ALA A 27 7.26 4.40 -12.96
CA ALA A 27 8.45 4.95 -13.63
C ALA A 27 8.78 6.38 -13.17
N LYS A 28 7.77 7.25 -13.03
CA LYS A 28 7.96 8.63 -12.57
C LYS A 28 8.42 8.70 -11.12
N HIS A 29 7.90 7.81 -10.25
CA HIS A 29 8.38 7.71 -8.86
C HIS A 29 9.85 7.25 -8.80
N ILE A 30 10.25 6.27 -9.64
CA ILE A 30 11.65 5.84 -9.74
C ILE A 30 12.54 7.02 -10.13
N GLN A 31 12.11 7.82 -11.11
CA GLN A 31 12.83 9.02 -11.56
C GLN A 31 12.92 10.07 -10.45
N GLU A 32 11.82 10.36 -9.73
CA GLU A 32 11.77 11.27 -8.58
C GLU A 32 12.79 10.86 -7.51
N MET A 33 12.91 9.55 -7.24
CA MET A 33 13.83 9.01 -6.24
C MET A 33 15.28 8.91 -6.71
N GLY A 34 15.57 9.26 -7.98
CA GLY A 34 16.91 9.15 -8.57
C GLY A 34 17.44 7.72 -8.57
N SER A 35 16.55 6.72 -8.65
CA SER A 35 16.89 5.30 -8.59
C SER A 35 16.92 4.69 -9.99
N ALA A 36 17.71 3.61 -10.18
CA ALA A 36 17.60 2.78 -11.38
C ALA A 36 16.31 1.94 -11.31
N THR A 37 15.71 1.68 -12.48
CA THR A 37 14.59 0.75 -12.57
C THR A 37 15.10 -0.67 -12.26
N PRO A 38 14.53 -1.36 -11.26
CA PRO A 38 14.92 -2.72 -10.94
C PRO A 38 14.59 -3.69 -12.09
N GLU A 39 15.42 -4.70 -12.29
CA GLU A 39 15.15 -5.78 -13.26
C GLU A 39 13.98 -6.67 -12.81
N GLU A 40 13.80 -6.85 -11.52
CA GLU A 40 12.72 -7.63 -10.89
C GLU A 40 11.99 -6.81 -9.84
N PRO A 41 10.73 -7.17 -9.49
CA PRO A 41 10.00 -6.52 -8.41
C PRO A 41 10.78 -6.54 -7.09
N VAL A 42 11.01 -5.39 -6.48
CA VAL A 42 11.63 -5.27 -5.16
C VAL A 42 10.56 -5.51 -4.10
N LEU A 43 10.62 -6.66 -3.43
CA LEU A 43 9.61 -7.05 -2.47
C LEU A 43 10.07 -6.80 -1.04
N PHE A 44 9.12 -6.40 -0.17
CA PHE A 44 9.30 -6.30 1.28
C PHE A 44 7.98 -6.63 1.99
N ILE A 45 8.03 -6.81 3.30
CA ILE A 45 6.86 -7.19 4.11
C ILE A 45 6.67 -6.17 5.23
N LYS A 46 5.41 -5.80 5.48
CA LYS A 46 5.00 -5.17 6.72
C LYS A 46 4.29 -6.20 7.61
N PRO A 47 4.59 -6.25 8.93
CA PRO A 47 3.89 -7.13 9.86
C PRO A 47 2.44 -6.67 10.10
N GLU A 48 1.63 -7.51 10.74
CA GLU A 48 0.24 -7.18 11.08
C GLU A 48 0.11 -5.92 11.95
N THR A 49 1.09 -5.66 12.83
CA THR A 49 1.12 -4.48 13.70
C THR A 49 1.32 -3.16 12.93
N ALA A 50 1.73 -3.24 11.67
CA ALA A 50 1.79 -2.07 10.80
C ALA A 50 0.40 -1.59 10.35
N LEU A 51 -0.60 -2.47 10.31
CA LEU A 51 -1.96 -2.15 9.85
C LEU A 51 -2.72 -1.32 10.89
N CYS A 52 -3.34 -0.24 10.43
CA CYS A 52 -4.27 0.57 11.20
C CYS A 52 -5.38 1.14 10.29
N ASP A 53 -6.50 1.52 10.88
CA ASP A 53 -7.63 2.11 10.13
C ASP A 53 -7.27 3.55 9.71
N ILE A 54 -7.22 3.83 8.41
CA ILE A 54 -6.89 5.15 7.87
C ILE A 54 -7.86 6.24 8.30
N ARG A 55 -9.07 5.89 8.75
CA ARG A 55 -10.07 6.86 9.25
C ARG A 55 -9.74 7.35 10.66
N GLN A 56 -8.86 6.66 11.38
CA GLN A 56 -8.37 7.10 12.68
C GLN A 56 -7.21 8.09 12.51
N PRO A 57 -7.04 9.04 13.44
CA PRO A 57 -5.88 9.92 13.40
C PRO A 57 -4.56 9.15 13.40
N LEU A 58 -3.63 9.57 12.56
CA LEU A 58 -2.33 8.92 12.39
C LEU A 58 -1.36 9.44 13.45
N VAL A 59 -0.75 8.52 14.18
CA VAL A 59 0.29 8.82 15.16
C VAL A 59 1.64 8.49 14.55
N LEU A 60 2.47 9.52 14.31
CA LEU A 60 3.82 9.32 13.77
C LEU A 60 4.81 8.96 14.88
N PRO A 61 5.75 8.03 14.62
CA PRO A 61 6.78 7.68 15.60
C PRO A 61 7.70 8.86 15.87
N GLN A 62 7.97 9.12 17.15
CA GLN A 62 8.84 10.21 17.57
C GLN A 62 10.32 9.79 17.54
N GLY A 63 11.19 10.70 17.10
CA GLY A 63 12.65 10.50 17.16
C GLY A 63 13.23 9.50 16.15
N LEU A 64 12.43 8.97 15.20
CA LEU A 64 12.88 8.01 14.21
C LEU A 64 13.21 8.61 12.83
N GLY A 65 13.08 9.93 12.68
CA GLY A 65 13.31 10.64 11.41
C GLY A 65 12.03 11.03 10.69
N SER A 66 12.14 11.44 9.43
CA SER A 66 11.01 11.92 8.62
C SER A 66 10.15 10.76 8.13
N VAL A 67 8.85 10.82 8.40
CA VAL A 67 7.85 9.88 7.88
C VAL A 67 7.26 10.44 6.59
N HIS A 68 7.39 9.72 5.50
CA HIS A 68 6.81 10.10 4.19
C HIS A 68 5.56 9.27 3.88
N HIS A 69 4.60 9.92 3.21
CA HIS A 69 3.43 9.25 2.64
C HIS A 69 3.75 8.62 1.29
N GLU A 70 3.14 7.49 1.01
CA GLU A 70 3.12 6.81 -0.28
C GLU A 70 1.73 6.20 -0.46
N VAL A 71 0.85 6.82 -1.28
CA VAL A 71 -0.51 6.32 -1.52
C VAL A 71 -0.46 5.15 -2.51
N GLU A 72 -1.14 4.04 -2.17
CA GLU A 72 -1.10 2.81 -2.94
C GLU A 72 -2.47 2.15 -3.05
N LEU A 73 -2.74 1.49 -4.18
CA LEU A 73 -3.84 0.53 -4.24
C LEU A 73 -3.48 -0.66 -3.32
N ALA A 74 -4.43 -1.03 -2.47
CA ALA A 74 -4.35 -2.20 -1.61
C ALA A 74 -5.25 -3.32 -2.14
N VAL A 75 -4.75 -4.54 -2.21
CA VAL A 75 -5.50 -5.72 -2.68
C VAL A 75 -5.64 -6.70 -1.52
N LEU A 76 -6.87 -7.06 -1.16
CA LEU A 76 -7.17 -8.06 -0.14
C LEU A 76 -7.21 -9.45 -0.77
N ILE A 77 -6.46 -10.38 -0.22
CA ILE A 77 -6.43 -11.79 -0.65
C ILE A 77 -7.52 -12.58 0.09
N GLY A 78 -8.34 -13.29 -0.65
CA GLY A 78 -9.45 -14.11 -0.13
C GLY A 78 -9.21 -15.62 -0.18
N ALA A 79 -8.19 -16.08 -0.90
CA ALA A 79 -7.84 -17.50 -0.98
C ALA A 79 -6.31 -17.69 -0.96
N THR A 80 -5.86 -18.88 -0.55
CA THR A 80 -4.43 -19.17 -0.47
C THR A 80 -3.78 -19.21 -1.84
N LEU A 81 -2.67 -18.47 -2.01
CA LEU A 81 -1.85 -18.43 -3.22
C LEU A 81 -0.44 -18.90 -2.89
N ARG A 82 0.02 -19.92 -3.59
CA ARG A 82 1.39 -20.44 -3.52
C ARG A 82 1.80 -20.91 -4.90
N GLN A 83 2.85 -20.32 -5.48
CA GLN A 83 3.28 -20.57 -6.86
C GLN A 83 2.07 -20.53 -7.83
N ALA A 84 1.22 -19.52 -7.63
CA ALA A 84 -0.07 -19.43 -8.29
C ALA A 84 0.04 -18.92 -9.72
N SER A 85 -0.84 -19.43 -10.60
CA SER A 85 -1.04 -18.85 -11.91
C SER A 85 -1.83 -17.53 -11.80
N GLU A 86 -1.76 -16.70 -12.83
CA GLU A 86 -2.54 -15.45 -12.90
C GLU A 86 -4.06 -15.71 -12.80
N GLU A 87 -4.55 -16.80 -13.39
CA GLU A 87 -5.96 -17.20 -13.28
C GLU A 87 -6.36 -17.50 -11.84
N HIS A 88 -5.51 -18.18 -11.06
CA HIS A 88 -5.75 -18.43 -9.64
C HIS A 88 -5.72 -17.13 -8.84
N VAL A 89 -4.79 -16.21 -9.15
CA VAL A 89 -4.73 -14.89 -8.51
C VAL A 89 -6.03 -14.12 -8.72
N GLN A 90 -6.54 -14.03 -9.96
CA GLN A 90 -7.79 -13.33 -10.26
C GLN A 90 -8.97 -13.84 -9.42
N LYS A 91 -9.04 -15.17 -9.20
CA LYS A 91 -10.10 -15.79 -8.39
C LYS A 91 -9.89 -15.61 -6.88
N ALA A 92 -8.66 -15.34 -6.45
CA ALA A 92 -8.30 -15.23 -5.05
C ALA A 92 -8.39 -13.80 -4.50
N ILE A 93 -8.53 -12.79 -5.35
CA ILE A 93 -8.72 -11.41 -4.90
C ILE A 93 -10.12 -11.27 -4.29
N ALA A 94 -10.20 -10.80 -3.04
CA ALA A 94 -11.46 -10.57 -2.33
C ALA A 94 -11.98 -9.13 -2.50
N GLY A 95 -11.08 -8.15 -2.64
CA GLY A 95 -11.48 -6.76 -2.76
C GLY A 95 -10.29 -5.82 -2.93
N TYR A 96 -10.61 -4.54 -3.14
CA TYR A 96 -9.64 -3.47 -3.35
C TYR A 96 -9.88 -2.34 -2.37
N GLY A 97 -8.82 -1.71 -1.92
CA GLY A 97 -8.83 -0.56 -1.04
C GLY A 97 -7.68 0.39 -1.37
N VAL A 98 -7.46 1.36 -0.52
CA VAL A 98 -6.32 2.27 -0.59
C VAL A 98 -5.57 2.27 0.72
N ALA A 99 -4.26 2.39 0.67
CA ALA A 99 -3.41 2.47 1.85
C ALA A 99 -2.36 3.56 1.70
N LEU A 100 -1.74 3.90 2.84
CA LEU A 100 -0.51 4.67 2.87
C LEU A 100 0.64 3.74 3.29
N ASP A 101 1.64 3.56 2.43
CA ASP A 101 2.90 2.91 2.78
C ASP A 101 3.82 3.93 3.48
N LEU A 102 3.54 4.19 4.78
CA LEU A 102 4.35 5.14 5.54
C LEU A 102 5.78 4.65 5.66
N THR A 103 6.70 5.57 5.38
CA THR A 103 8.12 5.25 5.22
C THR A 103 8.99 6.20 6.04
N LEU A 104 9.80 5.65 6.95
CA LEU A 104 10.90 6.39 7.59
C LEU A 104 12.00 6.65 6.55
N ARG A 105 11.89 7.77 5.84
CA ARG A 105 12.69 8.05 4.63
C ARG A 105 14.19 8.09 4.89
N ASP A 106 14.60 8.71 5.99
CA ASP A 106 16.03 8.81 6.35
C ASP A 106 16.61 7.43 6.69
N VAL A 107 15.82 6.60 7.39
CA VAL A 107 16.19 5.22 7.74
C VAL A 107 16.31 4.37 6.48
N GLN A 108 15.32 4.46 5.58
CA GLN A 108 15.37 3.75 4.29
C GLN A 108 16.60 4.13 3.46
N GLY A 109 16.91 5.44 3.39
CA GLY A 109 18.07 5.92 2.66
C GLY A 109 19.39 5.34 3.19
N LYS A 110 19.54 5.24 4.52
CA LYS A 110 20.70 4.59 5.15
C LYS A 110 20.77 3.10 4.84
N MET A 111 19.63 2.40 4.92
CA MET A 111 19.54 0.96 4.65
C MET A 111 19.85 0.64 3.19
N LYS A 112 19.28 1.41 2.23
CA LYS A 112 19.58 1.26 0.80
C LYS A 112 21.09 1.40 0.53
N LYS A 113 21.74 2.42 1.09
CA LYS A 113 23.19 2.62 0.94
C LYS A 113 24.02 1.49 1.53
N ALA A 114 23.55 0.88 2.63
CA ALA A 114 24.24 -0.21 3.33
C ALA A 114 23.87 -1.61 2.81
N GLY A 115 22.97 -1.73 1.81
CA GLY A 115 22.48 -3.02 1.34
C GLY A 115 21.71 -3.81 2.40
N GLN A 116 21.06 -3.12 3.34
CA GLN A 116 20.32 -3.73 4.45
C GLN A 116 18.82 -3.87 4.12
N PRO A 117 18.11 -4.82 4.76
CA PRO A 117 16.66 -4.98 4.66
C PRO A 117 15.90 -3.70 5.10
N TRP A 118 14.71 -3.47 4.53
CA TRP A 118 13.93 -2.23 4.71
C TRP A 118 12.92 -2.26 5.87
N GLU A 119 12.80 -3.38 6.59
CA GLU A 119 11.76 -3.61 7.59
C GLU A 119 11.69 -2.52 8.65
N LYS A 120 12.83 -2.00 9.15
CA LYS A 120 12.85 -0.89 10.11
C LYS A 120 12.25 0.40 9.53
N ALA A 121 12.41 0.62 8.23
CA ALA A 121 11.91 1.82 7.56
C ALA A 121 10.47 1.69 7.09
N LYS A 122 10.00 0.48 6.87
CA LYS A 122 8.70 0.16 6.24
C LYS A 122 7.73 -0.56 7.17
N GLY A 123 8.22 -1.38 8.11
CA GLY A 123 7.41 -2.28 8.93
C GLY A 123 7.19 -1.82 10.38
N PHE A 124 7.38 -0.53 10.70
CA PHE A 124 7.11 -0.02 12.03
C PHE A 124 5.60 0.00 12.33
N ASP A 125 5.23 0.02 13.61
CA ASP A 125 3.84 -0.02 14.05
C ASP A 125 3.02 1.13 13.44
N ASN A 126 1.80 0.82 12.97
CA ASN A 126 0.91 1.76 12.27
C ASN A 126 1.48 2.36 10.97
N SER A 127 2.47 1.74 10.36
CA SER A 127 3.06 2.21 9.10
C SER A 127 2.23 1.87 7.85
N CYS A 128 1.07 1.27 8.01
CA CYS A 128 0.13 0.93 6.93
C CYS A 128 -1.30 1.34 7.28
N PRO A 129 -1.60 2.65 7.33
CA PRO A 129 -2.99 3.10 7.38
C PRO A 129 -3.73 2.62 6.14
N ILE A 130 -4.81 1.86 6.33
CA ILE A 130 -5.55 1.22 5.23
C ILE A 130 -7.04 1.49 5.33
N SER A 131 -7.69 1.64 4.18
CA SER A 131 -9.14 1.80 4.08
C SER A 131 -9.88 0.47 4.33
N ALA A 132 -11.20 0.56 4.44
CA ALA A 132 -12.07 -0.57 4.15
C ALA A 132 -11.91 -1.01 2.69
N PHE A 133 -12.34 -2.24 2.39
CA PHE A 133 -12.23 -2.83 1.05
C PHE A 133 -13.57 -2.80 0.32
N VAL A 134 -13.52 -2.45 -0.97
CA VAL A 134 -14.62 -2.67 -1.90
C VAL A 134 -14.52 -4.11 -2.40
N PRO A 135 -15.51 -4.98 -2.16
CA PRO A 135 -15.51 -6.34 -2.69
C PRO A 135 -15.36 -6.36 -4.22
N VAL A 136 -14.73 -7.38 -4.78
CA VAL A 136 -14.56 -7.50 -6.25
C VAL A 136 -15.88 -7.38 -6.99
N SER A 137 -16.96 -7.97 -6.43
CA SER A 137 -18.32 -7.94 -7.03
C SER A 137 -18.96 -6.55 -7.06
N GLU A 138 -18.47 -5.61 -6.25
CA GLU A 138 -18.98 -4.24 -6.13
C GLU A 138 -18.01 -3.20 -6.70
N PHE A 139 -16.81 -3.64 -7.09
CA PHE A 139 -15.80 -2.74 -7.64
C PHE A 139 -16.18 -2.33 -9.05
N THR A 140 -16.24 -1.00 -9.29
CA THR A 140 -16.63 -0.46 -10.59
C THR A 140 -15.39 -0.09 -11.40
N GLY A 141 -15.39 -0.43 -12.69
CA GLY A 141 -14.26 -0.16 -13.58
C GLY A 141 -13.19 -1.24 -13.53
N ASP A 142 -12.03 -0.92 -14.08
CA ASP A 142 -10.86 -1.81 -14.13
C ASP A 142 -9.91 -1.49 -12.96
N PRO A 143 -9.65 -2.45 -12.05
CA PRO A 143 -8.65 -2.25 -11.00
C PRO A 143 -7.26 -1.88 -11.53
N GLN A 144 -6.95 -2.25 -12.78
CA GLN A 144 -5.68 -1.92 -13.44
C GLN A 144 -5.70 -0.53 -14.11
N ASP A 145 -6.83 0.18 -14.09
CA ASP A 145 -6.94 1.58 -14.54
C ASP A 145 -7.77 2.39 -13.54
N THR A 146 -7.32 2.38 -12.30
CA THR A 146 -7.99 3.06 -11.17
C THR A 146 -7.20 4.29 -10.76
N PRO A 147 -7.82 5.48 -10.76
CA PRO A 147 -7.18 6.70 -10.27
C PRO A 147 -6.96 6.66 -8.76
N LEU A 148 -5.78 7.11 -8.34
CA LEU A 148 -5.38 7.28 -6.94
C LEU A 148 -4.92 8.71 -6.71
N SER A 149 -5.27 9.31 -5.57
CA SER A 149 -4.71 10.60 -5.18
C SER A 149 -4.61 10.77 -3.67
N LEU A 150 -3.65 11.59 -3.27
CA LEU A 150 -3.48 12.08 -1.90
C LEU A 150 -3.36 13.59 -1.92
N LYS A 151 -4.19 14.26 -1.11
CA LYS A 151 -4.02 15.67 -0.76
C LYS A 151 -3.52 15.78 0.66
N VAL A 152 -2.63 16.73 0.90
CA VAL A 152 -2.17 17.15 2.22
C VAL A 152 -2.49 18.63 2.37
N ASN A 153 -3.25 18.99 3.40
CA ASN A 153 -3.72 20.36 3.66
C ASN A 153 -4.43 21.00 2.45
N GLY A 154 -5.24 20.19 1.73
CA GLY A 154 -5.98 20.62 0.55
C GLY A 154 -5.21 20.65 -0.77
N GLU A 155 -3.88 20.50 -0.73
CA GLU A 155 -3.02 20.48 -1.93
C GLU A 155 -2.78 19.04 -2.40
N ILE A 156 -2.92 18.80 -3.72
CA ILE A 156 -2.58 17.50 -4.33
C ILE A 156 -1.07 17.28 -4.18
N ARG A 157 -0.68 16.20 -3.49
CA ARG A 157 0.72 15.75 -3.37
C ARG A 157 1.02 14.57 -4.28
N GLN A 158 0.13 13.59 -4.33
CA GLN A 158 0.26 12.44 -5.21
C GLN A 158 -0.99 12.27 -6.05
N GLN A 159 -0.82 11.98 -7.32
CA GLN A 159 -1.90 11.68 -8.25
C GLN A 159 -1.38 10.76 -9.36
N GLY A 160 -2.04 9.63 -9.56
CA GLY A 160 -1.69 8.66 -10.59
C GLY A 160 -2.82 7.70 -10.88
N THR A 161 -2.56 6.75 -11.73
CA THR A 161 -3.47 5.63 -12.02
C THR A 161 -2.73 4.31 -11.93
N THR A 162 -3.42 3.24 -11.55
CA THR A 162 -2.85 1.88 -11.56
C THR A 162 -2.47 1.41 -12.97
N ALA A 163 -2.95 2.07 -14.02
CA ALA A 163 -2.51 1.83 -15.40
C ALA A 163 -1.02 2.13 -15.61
N ASP A 164 -0.43 3.03 -14.82
CA ASP A 164 0.99 3.42 -14.90
C ASP A 164 1.94 2.44 -14.19
N MET A 165 1.41 1.41 -13.50
CA MET A 165 2.24 0.38 -12.86
C MET A 165 3.14 -0.33 -13.87
N ILE A 166 4.41 -0.51 -13.52
CA ILE A 166 5.38 -1.31 -14.30
C ILE A 166 4.98 -2.79 -14.23
N HIS A 167 4.82 -3.30 -13.01
CA HIS A 167 4.34 -4.65 -12.74
C HIS A 167 2.85 -4.58 -12.45
N LYS A 168 2.04 -5.13 -13.35
CA LYS A 168 0.57 -5.13 -13.25
C LYS A 168 0.09 -5.98 -12.07
N ILE A 169 -1.09 -5.68 -11.53
CA ILE A 169 -1.60 -6.25 -10.28
C ILE A 169 -1.54 -7.79 -10.27
N VAL A 170 -2.16 -8.43 -11.24
CA VAL A 170 -2.28 -9.90 -11.26
C VAL A 170 -0.93 -10.60 -11.46
N PRO A 171 -0.11 -10.23 -12.47
CA PRO A 171 1.24 -10.80 -12.63
C PRO A 171 2.13 -10.55 -11.41
N LEU A 172 2.04 -9.37 -10.77
CA LEU A 172 2.80 -9.05 -9.57
C LEU A 172 2.46 -9.99 -8.41
N ILE A 173 1.17 -10.20 -8.14
CA ILE A 173 0.71 -11.10 -7.08
C ILE A 173 1.12 -12.55 -7.38
N ALA A 174 1.03 -12.99 -8.64
CA ALA A 174 1.51 -14.31 -9.06
C ALA A 174 3.02 -14.44 -8.80
N TYR A 175 3.82 -13.41 -9.16
CA TYR A 175 5.25 -13.37 -8.88
C TYR A 175 5.53 -13.43 -7.37
N MET A 176 4.85 -12.62 -6.54
CA MET A 176 4.98 -12.62 -5.08
C MET A 176 4.70 -14.00 -4.48
N SER A 177 3.71 -14.74 -5.02
CA SER A 177 3.30 -16.07 -4.55
C SER A 177 4.39 -17.15 -4.71
N ARG A 178 5.41 -16.88 -5.52
CA ARG A 178 6.58 -17.77 -5.68
C ARG A 178 7.48 -17.75 -4.46
N PHE A 179 7.54 -16.63 -3.75
CA PHE A 179 8.39 -16.41 -2.57
C PHE A 179 7.62 -16.50 -1.26
N PHE A 180 6.40 -15.94 -1.25
CA PHE A 180 5.57 -15.81 -0.06
C PHE A 180 4.21 -16.46 -0.31
N THR A 181 3.87 -17.52 0.42
CA THR A 181 2.49 -18.00 0.44
C THR A 181 1.60 -16.89 0.98
N GLN A 182 0.65 -16.42 0.16
CA GLN A 182 -0.37 -15.48 0.57
C GLN A 182 -1.57 -16.27 1.11
N LYS A 183 -2.17 -15.79 2.18
CA LYS A 183 -3.31 -16.41 2.85
C LYS A 183 -4.53 -15.48 2.79
N PRO A 184 -5.74 -16.02 3.00
CA PRO A 184 -6.90 -15.15 3.22
C PRO A 184 -6.61 -14.11 4.30
N GLY A 185 -6.89 -12.84 4.00
CA GLY A 185 -6.62 -11.71 4.89
C GLY A 185 -5.24 -11.05 4.73
N ASP A 186 -4.32 -11.64 3.97
CA ASP A 186 -3.11 -10.92 3.57
C ASP A 186 -3.47 -9.76 2.63
N VAL A 187 -2.70 -8.69 2.71
CA VAL A 187 -2.86 -7.51 1.86
C VAL A 187 -1.65 -7.37 0.95
N ILE A 188 -1.88 -6.93 -0.28
CA ILE A 188 -0.81 -6.56 -1.21
C ILE A 188 -0.85 -5.04 -1.39
N LEU A 189 0.29 -4.38 -1.22
CA LEU A 189 0.50 -3.00 -1.65
C LEU A 189 1.23 -2.99 -2.98
N THR A 190 0.70 -2.19 -3.93
CA THR A 190 1.04 -2.31 -5.35
C THR A 190 2.02 -1.27 -5.85
N GLY A 191 2.59 -0.47 -4.94
CA GLY A 191 3.48 0.64 -5.27
C GLY A 191 2.76 1.97 -5.40
N THR A 192 3.52 3.05 -5.28
CA THR A 192 3.04 4.43 -5.21
C THR A 192 3.44 5.24 -6.44
N PRO A 193 2.57 6.17 -6.92
CA PRO A 193 2.96 7.17 -7.92
C PRO A 193 3.91 8.22 -7.33
N GLU A 194 4.43 9.10 -8.16
CA GLU A 194 5.27 10.25 -7.77
C GLU A 194 4.56 11.22 -6.82
N GLY A 195 5.31 12.14 -6.22
CA GLY A 195 4.84 13.17 -5.31
C GLY A 195 4.93 12.77 -3.83
N VAL A 196 5.76 11.78 -3.50
CA VAL A 196 5.99 11.37 -2.11
C VAL A 196 6.60 12.50 -1.29
N GLY A 197 6.22 12.63 -0.02
CA GLY A 197 6.68 13.73 0.81
C GLY A 197 6.45 13.50 2.31
N PRO A 198 7.04 14.36 3.16
CA PRO A 198 6.93 14.24 4.60
C PRO A 198 5.52 14.57 5.10
N LEU A 199 5.15 13.91 6.19
CA LEU A 199 4.00 14.23 7.03
C LEU A 199 4.45 14.89 8.32
N ASN A 200 3.67 15.86 8.79
CA ASN A 200 3.92 16.59 10.03
C ASN A 200 2.69 16.54 10.93
N GLY A 201 2.88 16.70 12.23
CA GLY A 201 1.75 16.85 13.17
C GLY A 201 0.84 18.01 12.76
N GLY A 202 -0.47 17.77 12.75
CA GLY A 202 -1.49 18.71 12.31
C GLY A 202 -1.86 18.63 10.83
N ASP A 203 -1.16 17.87 10.00
CA ASP A 203 -1.53 17.70 8.58
C ASP A 203 -2.90 17.03 8.43
N GLU A 204 -3.73 17.59 7.55
CA GLU A 204 -5.00 17.00 7.12
C GLU A 204 -4.80 16.26 5.81
N LEU A 205 -5.24 15.00 5.76
CA LEU A 205 -5.09 14.13 4.60
C LEU A 205 -6.45 13.82 3.97
N GLU A 206 -6.51 13.87 2.65
CA GLU A 206 -7.63 13.37 1.86
C GLU A 206 -7.11 12.37 0.83
N VAL A 207 -7.48 11.10 1.02
CA VAL A 207 -7.07 10.00 0.16
C VAL A 207 -8.24 9.57 -0.69
N SER A 208 -8.03 9.48 -2.01
CA SER A 208 -9.10 9.09 -2.94
C SER A 208 -8.68 7.94 -3.84
N PHE A 209 -9.59 7.01 -4.07
CA PHE A 209 -9.44 5.95 -5.07
C PHE A 209 -10.82 5.54 -5.60
N ASN A 210 -10.89 5.20 -6.87
CA ASN A 210 -12.12 4.69 -7.52
C ASN A 210 -13.38 5.53 -7.23
N GLY A 211 -13.25 6.86 -7.21
CA GLY A 211 -14.36 7.78 -6.92
C GLY A 211 -14.74 7.90 -5.43
N LEU A 212 -14.10 7.13 -4.56
CA LEU A 212 -14.28 7.20 -3.11
C LEU A 212 -13.23 8.12 -2.48
N SER A 213 -13.57 8.78 -1.38
CA SER A 213 -12.67 9.67 -0.66
C SER A 213 -12.76 9.44 0.86
N LEU A 214 -11.62 9.49 1.50
CA LEU A 214 -11.44 9.33 2.94
C LEU A 214 -10.64 10.52 3.48
N LYS A 215 -10.99 10.96 4.68
CA LYS A 215 -10.24 12.02 5.39
C LYS A 215 -9.68 11.49 6.69
N THR A 216 -8.47 11.91 7.00
CA THR A 216 -7.80 11.68 8.28
C THR A 216 -6.87 12.84 8.60
N ARG A 217 -6.21 12.80 9.75
CA ARG A 217 -5.23 13.80 10.16
C ARG A 217 -4.06 13.16 10.88
N VAL A 218 -2.95 13.84 10.88
CA VAL A 218 -1.77 13.50 11.68
C VAL A 218 -1.87 14.19 13.05
N LEU A 219 -1.60 13.45 14.14
CA LEU A 219 -1.56 14.00 15.51
C LEU A 219 -0.18 14.58 15.83
#